data_2e5e8fed587e40de6a4d3b0ecba49d3b
#
_entry.id   2e5e8fed587e40de6a4d3b0ecba49d3b
#
_cell.length_a   1.000
_cell.length_b   1.000
_cell.length_c   1.000
_cell.angle_alpha   90.00
_cell.angle_beta   90.00
_cell.angle_gamma   90.00
#
_symmetry.space_group_name_H-M   'P 1'
#
loop_
_entity.id
_entity.type
_entity.pdbx_description
1 polymer ?
#
loop_
_entity_poly.entity_id
_entity_poly.type
_entity_poly.pdbx_seq_one_letter_code
_entity_poly.pdbx_strand_id
1 'polypeptide(L)'
;MDLLLILTYTALCVAIFKIFRIPLNKWTVPTAVLGGVVLIGTLIMLMNYNHPYSEMARNYYVSTPIVPLVKGRVSEVAVTADQKVRKGDVLFRIDDEPFRQRLASLEARVDANEEQLKSITARLRSAKLDRDRAAELMRRGIGKQRDLDVSQANMDDLTAQLDQQQATLDDVKAQWREANYQLDQTVIKAPSDGHVVQLALRPGMIATPFMYRPVMTFIHEDESAYVGWFWQNSMQRLAVGDEAEVVIDGIPGKIFSGKVEAVIPAIAAGNVQANSNLIDQSSAMQPGRLPVRIKITDPRWQEYQVIAGSSGQAAIYTQHFHHVSVMRKVLLRMASWMNYLFPFH
;
A
#
# COMPACT_ATOMS: atom_id res chain seq x y z
N MET A 1 -29.42 -18.08 11.87
CA MET A 1 -28.68 -18.88 12.87
C MET A 1 -29.42 -19.06 14.17
N ASP A 2 -30.20 -18.07 14.55
CA ASP A 2 -31.01 -18.10 15.80
C ASP A 2 -32.07 -19.21 15.80
N LEU A 3 -32.55 -19.60 14.61
CA LEU A 3 -33.51 -20.71 14.47
C LEU A 3 -32.99 -22.04 15.04
N LEU A 4 -31.70 -22.33 14.88
CA LEU A 4 -31.11 -23.56 15.41
C LEU A 4 -31.13 -23.58 16.96
N LEU A 5 -30.81 -22.46 17.59
CA LEU A 5 -30.87 -22.32 19.07
C LEU A 5 -32.29 -22.50 19.58
N ILE A 6 -33.28 -21.94 18.87
CA ILE A 6 -34.69 -22.10 19.21
C ILE A 6 -35.13 -23.55 19.07
N LEU A 7 -34.74 -24.21 17.97
CA LEU A 7 -35.09 -25.63 17.74
C LEU A 7 -34.45 -26.57 18.77
N THR A 8 -33.14 -26.36 19.10
CA THR A 8 -32.46 -27.18 20.12
C THR A 8 -33.08 -27.00 21.51
N TYR A 9 -33.39 -25.73 21.87
CA TYR A 9 -34.10 -25.47 23.14
C TYR A 9 -35.48 -26.11 23.15
N THR A 10 -36.25 -25.98 22.08
CA THR A 10 -37.59 -26.59 21.98
C THR A 10 -37.51 -28.12 22.10
N ALA A 11 -36.56 -28.75 21.40
CA ALA A 11 -36.33 -30.19 21.51
C ALA A 11 -35.95 -30.61 22.91
N LEU A 12 -35.10 -29.83 23.61
CA LEU A 12 -34.74 -30.08 25.00
C LEU A 12 -35.97 -29.97 25.94
N CYS A 13 -36.79 -28.93 25.77
CA CYS A 13 -38.00 -28.77 26.53
C CYS A 13 -38.97 -29.93 26.32
N VAL A 14 -39.18 -30.33 25.07
CA VAL A 14 -40.05 -31.51 24.74
C VAL A 14 -39.51 -32.78 25.43
N ALA A 15 -38.19 -33.00 25.36
CA ALA A 15 -37.56 -34.13 26.04
C ALA A 15 -37.77 -34.10 27.57
N ILE A 16 -37.54 -32.95 28.21
CA ILE A 16 -37.74 -32.76 29.65
C ILE A 16 -39.20 -33.01 30.05
N PHE A 17 -40.15 -32.41 29.33
CA PHE A 17 -41.58 -32.59 29.57
C PHE A 17 -41.99 -34.06 29.44
N LYS A 18 -41.42 -34.78 28.46
CA LYS A 18 -41.71 -36.21 28.26
C LYS A 18 -41.06 -37.11 29.32
N ILE A 19 -39.80 -36.86 29.68
CA ILE A 19 -39.07 -37.67 30.68
C ILE A 19 -39.68 -37.49 32.07
N PHE A 20 -39.93 -36.25 32.48
CA PHE A 20 -40.47 -35.93 33.80
C PHE A 20 -42.00 -35.96 33.86
N ARG A 21 -42.69 -36.33 32.74
CA ARG A 21 -44.15 -36.38 32.61
C ARG A 21 -44.85 -35.12 33.11
N ILE A 22 -44.28 -33.95 32.81
CA ILE A 22 -44.82 -32.66 33.21
C ILE A 22 -46.12 -32.40 32.41
N PRO A 23 -47.25 -32.07 33.08
CA PRO A 23 -48.51 -31.81 32.35
C PRO A 23 -48.43 -30.53 31.58
N LEU A 24 -48.92 -30.55 30.33
CA LEU A 24 -49.03 -29.39 29.45
C LEU A 24 -50.21 -28.50 29.91
N ASN A 25 -49.95 -27.53 30.78
CA ASN A 25 -50.91 -26.61 31.34
C ASN A 25 -50.67 -25.18 30.86
N LYS A 26 -51.70 -24.31 31.06
CA LYS A 26 -51.61 -22.86 30.80
C LYS A 26 -50.50 -22.15 31.58
N TRP A 27 -49.85 -22.78 32.51
CA TRP A 27 -48.72 -22.26 33.29
C TRP A 27 -47.39 -22.86 32.86
N THR A 28 -47.33 -24.17 32.58
CA THR A 28 -46.08 -24.86 32.26
C THR A 28 -45.51 -24.49 30.88
N VAL A 29 -46.38 -24.36 29.88
CA VAL A 29 -45.94 -23.99 28.53
C VAL A 29 -45.46 -22.52 28.47
N PRO A 30 -46.19 -21.51 28.99
CA PRO A 30 -45.66 -20.15 29.01
C PRO A 30 -44.41 -19.98 29.81
N THR A 31 -44.26 -20.73 30.94
CA THR A 31 -43.02 -20.71 31.73
C THR A 31 -41.84 -21.26 30.96
N ALA A 32 -42.02 -22.35 30.22
CA ALA A 32 -40.96 -22.89 29.36
C ALA A 32 -40.59 -21.93 28.23
N VAL A 33 -41.58 -21.28 27.60
CA VAL A 33 -41.32 -20.27 26.54
C VAL A 33 -40.59 -19.06 27.12
N LEU A 34 -41.03 -18.53 28.27
CA LEU A 34 -40.38 -17.42 28.94
C LEU A 34 -38.92 -17.79 29.35
N GLY A 35 -38.73 -18.99 29.90
CA GLY A 35 -37.40 -19.53 30.19
C GLY A 35 -36.52 -19.59 28.97
N GLY A 36 -37.07 -19.98 27.83
CA GLY A 36 -36.36 -19.96 26.52
C GLY A 36 -35.96 -18.57 26.08
N VAL A 37 -36.88 -17.62 26.13
CA VAL A 37 -36.59 -16.23 25.77
C VAL A 37 -35.47 -15.64 26.63
N VAL A 38 -35.53 -15.87 27.96
CA VAL A 38 -34.50 -15.36 28.89
C VAL A 38 -33.16 -16.07 28.64
N LEU A 39 -33.15 -17.39 28.53
CA LEU A 39 -31.93 -18.18 28.39
C LEU A 39 -31.25 -17.91 27.02
N ILE A 40 -32.01 -18.03 25.94
CA ILE A 40 -31.49 -17.80 24.57
C ILE A 40 -31.09 -16.34 24.38
N GLY A 41 -31.92 -15.39 24.88
CA GLY A 41 -31.63 -13.96 24.79
C GLY A 41 -30.34 -13.59 25.53
N THR A 42 -30.16 -14.09 26.75
CA THR A 42 -28.92 -13.89 27.52
C THR A 42 -27.70 -14.49 26.81
N LEU A 43 -27.85 -15.67 26.26
CA LEU A 43 -26.78 -16.39 25.56
C LEU A 43 -26.37 -15.69 24.27
N ILE A 44 -27.34 -15.24 23.46
CA ILE A 44 -27.09 -14.44 22.25
C ILE A 44 -26.43 -13.10 22.62
N MET A 45 -26.91 -12.44 23.68
CA MET A 45 -26.31 -11.19 24.17
C MET A 45 -24.84 -11.40 24.57
N LEU A 46 -24.56 -12.41 25.40
CA LEU A 46 -23.18 -12.71 25.82
C LEU A 46 -22.29 -13.10 24.64
N MET A 47 -22.81 -13.88 23.70
CA MET A 47 -22.07 -14.28 22.51
C MET A 47 -21.77 -13.09 21.61
N ASN A 48 -22.77 -12.27 21.28
CA ASN A 48 -22.57 -11.14 20.35
C ASN A 48 -21.70 -10.04 20.94
N TYR A 49 -21.78 -9.82 22.25
CA TYR A 49 -21.00 -8.79 22.93
C TYR A 49 -19.53 -9.19 23.15
N ASN A 50 -19.27 -10.45 23.52
CA ASN A 50 -17.92 -10.92 23.84
C ASN A 50 -17.22 -11.63 22.65
N HIS A 51 -17.98 -12.21 21.73
CA HIS A 51 -17.45 -12.90 20.55
C HIS A 51 -18.11 -12.36 19.28
N PRO A 52 -17.74 -11.13 18.87
CA PRO A 52 -18.37 -10.45 17.76
C PRO A 52 -18.17 -11.21 16.45
N TYR A 53 -19.15 -11.08 15.57
CA TYR A 53 -19.20 -11.69 14.27
C TYR A 53 -19.48 -10.65 13.20
N SER A 54 -18.84 -10.82 12.07
CA SER A 54 -19.02 -9.98 10.89
C SER A 54 -19.42 -10.83 9.70
N GLU A 55 -20.52 -10.47 9.06
CA GLU A 55 -20.94 -10.99 7.76
C GLU A 55 -20.25 -10.26 6.60
N MET A 56 -19.67 -9.11 6.91
CA MET A 56 -19.00 -8.25 5.95
C MET A 56 -17.50 -8.28 6.22
N ALA A 57 -16.83 -9.28 5.71
CA ALA A 57 -15.38 -9.33 5.76
C ALA A 57 -14.84 -9.49 4.33
N ARG A 58 -13.71 -8.84 4.03
CA ARG A 58 -13.11 -8.86 2.70
C ARG A 58 -11.61 -8.93 2.77
N ASN A 59 -11.04 -9.56 1.75
CA ASN A 59 -9.61 -9.50 1.52
C ASN A 59 -9.28 -8.19 0.79
N TYR A 60 -8.81 -7.17 1.53
CA TYR A 60 -8.38 -5.90 0.98
C TYR A 60 -6.95 -6.02 0.45
N TYR A 61 -6.68 -5.30 -0.59
CA TYR A 61 -5.38 -5.23 -1.25
C TYR A 61 -5.05 -3.79 -1.59
N VAL A 62 -3.78 -3.49 -1.65
CA VAL A 62 -3.29 -2.19 -2.09
C VAL A 62 -3.02 -2.27 -3.59
N SER A 63 -3.63 -1.36 -4.32
CA SER A 63 -3.35 -1.19 -5.75
C SER A 63 -2.64 0.12 -6.00
N THR A 64 -1.56 0.07 -6.78
CA THR A 64 -0.79 1.24 -7.17
C THR A 64 -0.93 1.47 -8.67
N PRO A 65 -1.38 2.65 -9.09
CA PRO A 65 -1.37 3.02 -10.48
C PRO A 65 0.08 3.22 -10.95
N ILE A 66 0.50 2.52 -12.00
CA ILE A 66 1.81 2.70 -12.61
C ILE A 66 1.72 3.84 -13.61
N VAL A 67 2.50 4.89 -13.36
CA VAL A 67 2.59 6.09 -14.21
C VAL A 67 4.07 6.27 -14.59
N PRO A 68 4.40 6.43 -15.87
CA PRO A 68 5.77 6.71 -16.28
C PRO A 68 6.20 8.09 -15.80
N LEU A 69 7.47 8.27 -15.49
CA LEU A 69 8.03 9.56 -15.09
C LEU A 69 8.47 10.41 -16.29
N VAL A 70 8.67 9.76 -17.44
CA VAL A 70 9.05 10.44 -18.69
C VAL A 70 8.00 10.20 -19.78
N LYS A 71 7.85 11.17 -20.66
CA LYS A 71 6.96 11.07 -21.83
C LYS A 71 7.72 10.46 -22.99
N GLY A 72 7.15 9.45 -23.63
CA GLY A 72 7.72 8.87 -24.84
C GLY A 72 6.84 7.77 -25.45
N ARG A 73 7.26 7.28 -26.62
CA ARG A 73 6.61 6.18 -27.31
C ARG A 73 6.99 4.86 -26.61
N VAL A 74 6.01 4.00 -26.38
CA VAL A 74 6.26 2.66 -25.83
C VAL A 74 6.88 1.79 -26.92
N SER A 75 8.09 1.29 -26.65
CA SER A 75 8.79 0.36 -27.54
C SER A 75 8.36 -1.07 -27.31
N GLU A 76 8.20 -1.46 -26.03
CA GLU A 76 7.90 -2.83 -25.62
C GLU A 76 7.02 -2.85 -24.38
N VAL A 77 6.12 -3.82 -24.30
CA VAL A 77 5.37 -4.17 -23.09
C VAL A 77 5.74 -5.60 -22.75
N ALA A 78 6.51 -5.79 -21.67
CA ALA A 78 7.11 -7.07 -21.30
C ALA A 78 6.18 -7.98 -20.49
N VAL A 79 5.02 -7.48 -20.06
CA VAL A 79 4.07 -8.20 -19.21
C VAL A 79 2.68 -8.31 -19.86
N THR A 80 1.94 -9.32 -19.45
CA THR A 80 0.54 -9.51 -19.82
C THR A 80 -0.38 -9.18 -18.62
N ALA A 81 -1.67 -8.97 -18.89
CA ALA A 81 -2.64 -8.81 -17.82
C ALA A 81 -2.70 -10.09 -16.97
N ASP A 82 -2.90 -9.92 -15.66
CA ASP A 82 -2.96 -10.95 -14.63
C ASP A 82 -1.66 -11.75 -14.42
N GLN A 83 -0.56 -11.27 -15.01
CA GLN A 83 0.75 -11.88 -14.82
C GLN A 83 1.32 -11.54 -13.45
N LYS A 84 1.82 -12.58 -12.74
CA LYS A 84 2.64 -12.44 -11.54
C LYS A 84 4.03 -11.98 -11.91
N VAL A 85 4.53 -10.94 -11.24
CA VAL A 85 5.86 -10.36 -11.44
C VAL A 85 6.55 -10.15 -10.10
N ARG A 86 7.88 -10.15 -10.12
CA ARG A 86 8.73 -9.88 -8.97
C ARG A 86 9.18 -8.44 -8.96
N LYS A 87 9.56 -7.94 -7.79
CA LYS A 87 10.19 -6.63 -7.64
C LYS A 87 11.38 -6.48 -8.58
N GLY A 88 11.36 -5.40 -9.36
CA GLY A 88 12.42 -5.08 -10.32
C GLY A 88 12.22 -5.67 -11.71
N ASP A 89 11.25 -6.57 -11.93
CA ASP A 89 10.92 -7.05 -13.26
C ASP A 89 10.46 -5.90 -14.17
N VAL A 90 10.85 -5.95 -15.43
CA VAL A 90 10.48 -4.91 -16.41
C VAL A 90 9.01 -5.06 -16.78
N LEU A 91 8.25 -4.02 -16.58
CA LEU A 91 6.85 -3.95 -16.98
C LEU A 91 6.69 -3.50 -18.44
N PHE A 92 7.33 -2.40 -18.79
CA PHE A 92 7.37 -1.89 -20.16
C PHE A 92 8.58 -0.97 -20.35
N ARG A 93 8.89 -0.68 -21.61
CA ARG A 93 9.97 0.21 -22.02
C ARG A 93 9.43 1.35 -22.87
N ILE A 94 9.95 2.52 -22.65
CA ILE A 94 9.78 3.69 -23.52
C ILE A 94 10.98 3.73 -24.46
N ASP A 95 10.79 4.22 -25.69
CA ASP A 95 11.85 4.43 -26.67
C ASP A 95 12.92 5.34 -26.06
N ASP A 96 14.10 4.79 -25.85
CA ASP A 96 15.20 5.42 -25.14
C ASP A 96 16.15 6.20 -26.08
N GLU A 97 15.98 6.06 -27.39
CA GLU A 97 16.88 6.69 -28.38
C GLU A 97 16.97 8.22 -28.21
N PRO A 98 15.86 8.99 -28.06
CA PRO A 98 15.96 10.42 -27.83
C PRO A 98 16.69 10.79 -26.53
N PHE A 99 16.54 9.97 -25.49
CA PHE A 99 17.19 10.18 -24.19
C PHE A 99 18.69 9.88 -24.27
N ARG A 100 19.09 8.83 -24.98
CA ARG A 100 20.50 8.49 -25.23
C ARG A 100 21.20 9.59 -26.03
N GLN A 101 20.56 10.11 -27.08
CA GLN A 101 21.12 11.20 -27.88
C GLN A 101 21.30 12.46 -27.03
N ARG A 102 20.34 12.80 -26.19
CA ARG A 102 20.45 13.93 -25.27
C ARG A 102 21.59 13.73 -24.28
N LEU A 103 21.72 12.54 -23.68
CA LEU A 103 22.80 12.20 -22.75
C LEU A 103 24.16 12.34 -23.42
N ALA A 104 24.36 11.77 -24.62
CA ALA A 104 25.60 11.86 -25.38
C ALA A 104 25.97 13.31 -25.72
N SER A 105 24.98 14.13 -26.08
CA SER A 105 25.19 15.57 -26.33
C SER A 105 25.67 16.32 -25.09
N LEU A 106 25.12 16.01 -23.91
CA LEU A 106 25.52 16.62 -22.65
C LEU A 106 26.89 16.11 -22.18
N GLU A 107 27.22 14.84 -22.41
CA GLU A 107 28.52 14.27 -22.14
C GLU A 107 29.62 14.99 -22.94
N ALA A 108 29.43 15.19 -24.25
CA ALA A 108 30.32 15.96 -25.06
C ALA A 108 30.49 17.43 -24.59
N ARG A 109 29.43 18.01 -24.03
CA ARG A 109 29.51 19.37 -23.43
C ARG A 109 30.27 19.37 -22.10
N VAL A 110 30.16 18.33 -21.28
CA VAL A 110 30.97 18.16 -20.05
C VAL A 110 32.45 18.11 -20.45
N ASP A 111 32.80 17.26 -21.41
CA ASP A 111 34.17 17.09 -21.89
C ASP A 111 34.75 18.42 -22.40
N ALA A 112 34.00 19.16 -23.22
CA ALA A 112 34.41 20.44 -23.73
C ALA A 112 34.66 21.49 -22.64
N ASN A 113 33.80 21.53 -21.62
CA ASN A 113 33.96 22.45 -20.46
C ASN A 113 35.12 22.03 -19.56
N GLU A 114 35.40 20.73 -19.41
CA GLU A 114 36.58 20.23 -18.67
C GLU A 114 37.88 20.64 -19.37
N GLU A 115 37.95 20.53 -20.69
CA GLU A 115 39.14 20.98 -21.46
C GLU A 115 39.32 22.50 -21.36
N GLN A 116 38.23 23.28 -21.40
CA GLN A 116 38.27 24.73 -21.18
C GLN A 116 38.79 25.08 -19.78
N LEU A 117 38.34 24.35 -18.75
CA LEU A 117 38.83 24.53 -17.38
C LEU A 117 40.32 24.25 -17.26
N LYS A 118 40.81 23.17 -17.91
CA LYS A 118 42.26 22.88 -18.00
C LYS A 118 43.04 23.99 -18.65
N SER A 119 42.53 24.58 -19.76
CA SER A 119 43.13 25.68 -20.43
C SER A 119 43.26 26.93 -19.55
N ILE A 120 42.19 27.32 -18.85
CA ILE A 120 42.20 28.46 -17.94
C ILE A 120 43.15 28.19 -16.75
N THR A 121 43.14 26.98 -16.23
CA THR A 121 44.04 26.57 -15.12
C THR A 121 45.51 26.71 -15.55
N ALA A 122 45.86 26.30 -16.78
CA ALA A 122 47.21 26.46 -17.30
C ALA A 122 47.64 27.95 -17.45
N ARG A 123 46.70 28.79 -17.94
CA ARG A 123 46.92 30.24 -18.05
C ARG A 123 47.13 30.91 -16.67
N LEU A 124 46.27 30.54 -15.71
CA LEU A 124 46.38 31.01 -14.31
C LEU A 124 47.76 30.65 -13.69
N ARG A 125 48.20 29.40 -13.93
CA ARG A 125 49.53 28.97 -13.47
C ARG A 125 50.65 29.84 -14.04
N SER A 126 50.60 30.20 -15.33
CA SER A 126 51.57 31.11 -15.95
C SER A 126 51.53 32.52 -15.35
N ALA A 127 50.30 33.10 -15.21
CA ALA A 127 50.09 34.41 -14.62
C ALA A 127 50.58 34.49 -13.17
N LYS A 128 50.41 33.43 -12.40
CA LYS A 128 50.92 33.32 -11.03
C LYS A 128 52.45 33.37 -10.98
N LEU A 129 53.14 32.68 -11.90
CA LEU A 129 54.58 32.71 -12.01
C LEU A 129 55.10 34.11 -12.42
N ASP A 130 54.38 34.80 -13.31
CA ASP A 130 54.74 36.15 -13.76
C ASP A 130 54.58 37.15 -12.60
N ARG A 131 53.49 37.06 -11.85
CA ARG A 131 53.28 37.86 -10.64
C ARG A 131 54.37 37.62 -9.61
N ASP A 132 54.76 36.35 -9.33
CA ASP A 132 55.78 36.00 -8.38
C ASP A 132 57.14 36.54 -8.79
N ARG A 133 57.49 36.53 -10.09
CA ARG A 133 58.71 37.17 -10.66
C ARG A 133 58.67 38.67 -10.45
N ALA A 134 57.57 39.35 -10.77
CA ALA A 134 57.41 40.78 -10.59
C ALA A 134 57.57 41.20 -9.12
N ALA A 135 56.98 40.42 -8.19
CA ALA A 135 57.10 40.63 -6.75
C ALA A 135 58.56 40.45 -6.27
N GLU A 136 59.30 39.48 -6.79
CA GLU A 136 60.68 39.24 -6.45
C GLU A 136 61.60 40.40 -6.96
N LEU A 137 61.39 40.88 -8.19
CA LEU A 137 62.12 42.04 -8.73
C LEU A 137 61.86 43.30 -7.91
N MET A 138 60.62 43.52 -7.46
CA MET A 138 60.28 44.62 -6.56
C MET A 138 61.04 44.52 -5.21
N ARG A 139 61.08 43.34 -4.60
CA ARG A 139 61.83 43.13 -3.38
C ARG A 139 63.31 43.42 -3.48
N ARG A 140 63.86 43.15 -4.67
CA ARG A 140 65.28 43.45 -5.01
C ARG A 140 65.55 44.93 -5.37
N GLY A 141 64.49 45.76 -5.38
CA GLY A 141 64.60 47.18 -5.70
C GLY A 141 64.84 47.53 -7.19
N ILE A 142 64.71 46.57 -8.10
CA ILE A 142 64.88 46.71 -9.56
C ILE A 142 63.58 46.62 -10.36
N GLY A 143 62.46 46.30 -9.70
CA GLY A 143 61.11 46.18 -10.34
C GLY A 143 60.32 47.48 -10.24
N LYS A 144 59.34 47.63 -11.12
CA LYS A 144 58.35 48.73 -11.11
C LYS A 144 57.08 48.30 -10.45
N GLN A 145 56.49 49.14 -9.57
CA GLN A 145 55.21 48.88 -8.92
C GLN A 145 54.12 48.58 -9.93
N ARG A 146 54.06 49.32 -11.02
CA ARG A 146 53.10 49.12 -12.10
C ARG A 146 53.10 47.70 -12.71
N ASP A 147 54.28 47.07 -12.86
CA ASP A 147 54.42 45.75 -13.44
C ASP A 147 53.86 44.66 -12.48
N LEU A 148 54.06 44.88 -11.19
CA LEU A 148 53.47 44.02 -10.15
C LEU A 148 51.93 44.17 -10.13
N ASP A 149 51.42 45.39 -10.16
CA ASP A 149 49.96 45.68 -10.16
C ASP A 149 49.27 45.06 -11.37
N VAL A 150 49.89 45.17 -12.57
CA VAL A 150 49.38 44.57 -13.80
C VAL A 150 49.37 43.04 -13.74
N SER A 151 50.45 42.43 -13.25
CA SER A 151 50.55 40.98 -13.09
C SER A 151 49.55 40.45 -12.05
N GLN A 152 49.33 41.19 -10.98
CA GLN A 152 48.31 40.84 -9.97
C GLN A 152 46.91 40.92 -10.56
N ALA A 153 46.55 42.00 -11.25
CA ALA A 153 45.26 42.16 -11.86
C ALA A 153 44.95 41.06 -12.89
N ASN A 154 45.97 40.65 -13.68
CA ASN A 154 45.82 39.55 -14.63
C ASN A 154 45.58 38.19 -13.96
N MET A 155 46.30 37.95 -12.82
CA MET A 155 46.08 36.74 -12.03
C MET A 155 44.68 36.73 -11.42
N ASP A 156 44.18 37.86 -10.91
CA ASP A 156 42.87 37.98 -10.27
C ASP A 156 41.75 37.79 -11.31
N ASP A 157 41.92 38.34 -12.55
CA ASP A 157 41.00 38.13 -13.67
C ASP A 157 40.90 36.65 -14.06
N LEU A 158 42.06 35.97 -14.22
CA LEU A 158 42.06 34.53 -14.55
C LEU A 158 41.50 33.67 -13.41
N THR A 159 41.63 34.10 -12.16
CA THR A 159 41.01 33.42 -11.00
C THR A 159 39.51 33.55 -11.11
N ALA A 160 38.97 34.74 -11.39
CA ALA A 160 37.54 34.93 -11.57
C ALA A 160 36.99 34.13 -12.77
N GLN A 161 37.76 34.07 -13.89
CA GLN A 161 37.41 33.23 -15.05
C GLN A 161 37.39 31.73 -14.70
N LEU A 162 38.32 31.25 -13.86
CA LEU A 162 38.35 29.88 -13.38
C LEU A 162 37.09 29.54 -12.56
N ASP A 163 36.74 30.41 -11.62
CA ASP A 163 35.54 30.23 -10.78
C ASP A 163 34.26 30.22 -11.64
N GLN A 164 34.17 31.12 -12.62
CA GLN A 164 33.05 31.16 -13.56
C GLN A 164 32.96 29.86 -14.38
N GLN A 165 34.10 29.39 -14.90
CA GLN A 165 34.15 28.16 -15.71
C GLN A 165 33.81 26.92 -14.87
N GLN A 166 34.25 26.89 -13.60
CA GLN A 166 33.88 25.83 -12.68
C GLN A 166 32.36 25.79 -12.45
N ALA A 167 31.74 26.94 -12.21
CA ALA A 167 30.28 27.03 -12.02
C ALA A 167 29.54 26.59 -13.31
N THR A 168 30.05 26.91 -14.48
CA THR A 168 29.48 26.46 -15.76
C THR A 168 29.59 24.94 -15.92
N LEU A 169 30.75 24.38 -15.56
CA LEU A 169 30.94 22.92 -15.58
C LEU A 169 29.98 22.21 -14.63
N ASP A 170 29.79 22.75 -13.43
CA ASP A 170 28.88 22.18 -12.45
C ASP A 170 27.43 22.20 -12.90
N ASP A 171 26.99 23.27 -13.60
CA ASP A 171 25.67 23.35 -14.23
C ASP A 171 25.49 22.29 -15.32
N VAL A 172 26.45 22.16 -16.24
CA VAL A 172 26.39 21.13 -17.30
C VAL A 172 26.40 19.71 -16.71
N LYS A 173 27.18 19.47 -15.65
CA LYS A 173 27.19 18.19 -14.94
C LYS A 173 25.84 17.92 -14.24
N ALA A 174 25.14 18.93 -13.76
CA ALA A 174 23.80 18.78 -13.22
C ALA A 174 22.79 18.40 -14.32
N GLN A 175 22.87 19.04 -15.49
CA GLN A 175 22.04 18.70 -16.65
C GLN A 175 22.33 17.27 -17.16
N TRP A 176 23.58 16.83 -17.16
CA TRP A 176 23.97 15.48 -17.53
C TRP A 176 23.37 14.44 -16.57
N ARG A 177 23.44 14.70 -15.25
CA ARG A 177 22.82 13.81 -14.24
C ARG A 177 21.30 13.70 -14.42
N GLU A 178 20.64 14.82 -14.72
CA GLU A 178 19.20 14.85 -15.00
C GLU A 178 18.86 14.01 -16.24
N ALA A 179 19.63 14.17 -17.33
CA ALA A 179 19.40 13.39 -18.54
C ALA A 179 19.66 11.88 -18.33
N ASN A 180 20.66 11.52 -17.55
CA ASN A 180 20.94 10.14 -17.18
C ASN A 180 19.79 9.55 -16.35
N TYR A 181 19.28 10.29 -15.38
CA TYR A 181 18.10 9.89 -14.61
C TYR A 181 16.88 9.70 -15.51
N GLN A 182 16.61 10.60 -16.45
CA GLN A 182 15.51 10.48 -17.41
C GLN A 182 15.65 9.23 -18.29
N LEU A 183 16.87 8.89 -18.69
CA LEU A 183 17.15 7.66 -19.45
C LEU A 183 16.83 6.42 -18.60
N ASP A 184 17.24 6.39 -17.35
CA ASP A 184 16.91 5.27 -16.45
C ASP A 184 15.39 5.12 -16.27
N GLN A 185 14.63 6.22 -16.28
CA GLN A 185 13.17 6.21 -16.17
C GLN A 185 12.45 5.76 -17.45
N THR A 186 13.16 5.45 -18.53
CA THR A 186 12.55 4.84 -19.73
C THR A 186 12.24 3.36 -19.53
N VAL A 187 12.85 2.71 -18.53
CA VAL A 187 12.59 1.31 -18.17
C VAL A 187 11.76 1.26 -16.91
N ILE A 188 10.48 1.00 -17.06
CA ILE A 188 9.56 0.93 -15.94
C ILE A 188 9.54 -0.47 -15.35
N LYS A 189 9.81 -0.55 -14.03
CA LYS A 189 9.96 -1.80 -13.29
C LYS A 189 8.89 -1.95 -12.22
N ALA A 190 8.62 -3.20 -11.82
CA ALA A 190 7.70 -3.52 -10.74
C ALA A 190 8.23 -3.00 -9.39
N PRO A 191 7.41 -2.29 -8.59
CA PRO A 191 7.82 -1.71 -7.31
C PRO A 191 7.99 -2.76 -6.21
N SER A 192 7.25 -3.85 -6.28
CA SER A 192 7.27 -5.00 -5.35
C SER A 192 6.87 -6.28 -6.08
N ASP A 193 6.83 -7.39 -5.35
CA ASP A 193 6.19 -8.61 -5.83
C ASP A 193 4.68 -8.40 -5.93
N GLY A 194 4.04 -8.91 -6.99
CA GLY A 194 2.62 -8.70 -7.19
C GLY A 194 2.11 -9.08 -8.59
N HIS A 195 0.98 -8.50 -8.97
CA HIS A 195 0.28 -8.79 -10.22
C HIS A 195 -0.08 -7.51 -10.98
N VAL A 196 0.01 -7.57 -12.30
CA VAL A 196 -0.51 -6.53 -13.20
C VAL A 196 -1.94 -6.86 -13.57
N VAL A 197 -2.93 -6.07 -13.10
CA VAL A 197 -4.36 -6.41 -13.32
C VAL A 197 -5.02 -5.63 -14.45
N GLN A 198 -4.62 -4.41 -14.70
CA GLN A 198 -5.16 -3.60 -15.80
C GLN A 198 -4.00 -3.12 -16.67
N LEU A 199 -3.98 -3.58 -17.91
CA LEU A 199 -2.97 -3.21 -18.90
C LEU A 199 -3.62 -2.47 -20.06
N ALA A 200 -3.63 -1.13 -19.98
CA ALA A 200 -4.15 -0.27 -21.03
C ALA A 200 -3.11 0.06 -22.11
N LEU A 201 -1.85 -0.30 -21.89
CA LEU A 201 -0.73 0.06 -22.73
C LEU A 201 -0.50 -0.95 -23.86
N ARG A 202 -0.11 -0.44 -25.04
CA ARG A 202 0.30 -1.26 -26.20
C ARG A 202 1.57 -0.67 -26.81
N PRO A 203 2.44 -1.47 -27.42
CA PRO A 203 3.57 -0.97 -28.19
C PRO A 203 3.13 0.05 -29.23
N GLY A 204 3.87 1.12 -29.38
CA GLY A 204 3.55 2.23 -30.30
C GLY A 204 2.69 3.35 -29.69
N MET A 205 2.05 3.15 -28.55
CA MET A 205 1.33 4.21 -27.83
C MET A 205 2.28 5.21 -27.19
N ILE A 206 1.80 6.41 -26.91
CA ILE A 206 2.55 7.41 -26.15
C ILE A 206 2.18 7.30 -24.69
N ALA A 207 3.15 6.98 -23.87
CA ALA A 207 3.05 7.04 -22.41
C ALA A 207 3.38 8.46 -21.92
N THR A 208 2.60 8.97 -20.97
CA THR A 208 2.76 10.32 -20.43
C THR A 208 2.70 10.31 -18.92
N PRO A 209 3.45 11.17 -18.22
CA PRO A 209 3.43 11.31 -16.76
C PRO A 209 2.16 12.03 -16.32
N PHE A 210 1.01 11.35 -16.42
CA PHE A 210 -0.28 11.91 -16.05
C PHE A 210 -1.03 11.03 -15.06
N MET A 211 -1.16 11.48 -13.82
CA MET A 211 -1.65 10.73 -12.69
C MET A 211 -3.10 10.21 -12.86
N TYR A 212 -3.96 10.94 -13.59
CA TYR A 212 -5.36 10.57 -13.80
C TYR A 212 -5.59 9.55 -14.94
N ARG A 213 -4.54 9.16 -15.64
CA ARG A 213 -4.59 8.11 -16.67
C ARG A 213 -3.44 7.13 -16.49
N PRO A 214 -3.50 6.29 -15.47
CA PRO A 214 -2.48 5.27 -15.27
C PRO A 214 -2.45 4.33 -16.48
N VAL A 215 -1.25 3.91 -16.85
CA VAL A 215 -1.06 3.00 -17.98
C VAL A 215 -1.31 1.54 -17.60
N MET A 216 -1.19 1.23 -16.32
CA MET A 216 -1.55 -0.07 -15.73
C MET A 216 -1.80 0.09 -14.23
N THR A 217 -2.51 -0.88 -13.67
CA THR A 217 -2.75 -1.01 -12.23
C THR A 217 -2.00 -2.22 -11.71
N PHE A 218 -1.24 -2.03 -10.65
CA PHE A 218 -0.45 -3.05 -9.99
C PHE A 218 -1.03 -3.37 -8.61
N ILE A 219 -1.17 -4.66 -8.28
CA ILE A 219 -1.59 -5.14 -6.96
C ILE A 219 -0.38 -5.73 -6.25
N HIS A 220 -0.10 -5.23 -5.05
CA HIS A 220 0.97 -5.73 -4.19
C HIS A 220 0.54 -7.02 -3.50
N GLU A 221 1.40 -8.06 -3.54
CA GLU A 221 1.12 -9.34 -2.91
C GLU A 221 1.31 -9.27 -1.38
N ASP A 222 2.28 -8.49 -0.91
CA ASP A 222 2.64 -8.40 0.51
C ASP A 222 1.71 -7.50 1.35
N GLU A 223 0.87 -6.68 0.72
CA GLU A 223 0.02 -5.70 1.38
C GLU A 223 -1.46 -6.11 1.40
N SER A 224 -1.76 -7.41 1.31
CA SER A 224 -3.12 -7.89 1.49
C SER A 224 -3.48 -7.98 2.98
N ALA A 225 -4.66 -7.49 3.33
CA ALA A 225 -5.18 -7.53 4.68
C ALA A 225 -6.62 -8.00 4.69
N TYR A 226 -6.92 -8.98 5.54
CA TYR A 226 -8.31 -9.39 5.74
C TYR A 226 -8.96 -8.47 6.76
N VAL A 227 -10.03 -7.75 6.37
CA VAL A 227 -10.71 -6.78 7.21
C VAL A 227 -12.16 -7.20 7.39
N GLY A 228 -12.56 -7.40 8.66
CA GLY A 228 -13.94 -7.63 9.05
C GLY A 228 -14.59 -6.35 9.60
N TRP A 229 -15.87 -6.13 9.27
CA TRP A 229 -16.66 -5.00 9.74
C TRP A 229 -17.58 -5.42 10.86
N PHE A 230 -17.17 -5.19 12.10
CA PHE A 230 -17.88 -5.59 13.31
C PHE A 230 -18.79 -4.48 13.84
N TRP A 231 -19.84 -4.84 14.58
CA TRP A 231 -20.70 -3.86 15.23
C TRP A 231 -19.95 -3.11 16.34
N GLN A 232 -20.17 -1.79 16.45
CA GLN A 232 -19.49 -0.93 17.42
C GLN A 232 -19.78 -1.28 18.89
N ASN A 233 -20.90 -1.97 19.18
CA ASN A 233 -21.26 -2.38 20.53
C ASN A 233 -20.21 -3.30 21.18
N SER A 234 -19.42 -4.02 20.42
CA SER A 234 -18.34 -4.90 20.90
C SER A 234 -16.95 -4.24 20.91
N MET A 235 -16.85 -2.96 20.54
CA MET A 235 -15.56 -2.25 20.37
C MET A 235 -14.67 -2.32 21.62
N GLN A 236 -15.24 -2.19 22.82
CA GLN A 236 -14.48 -2.20 24.08
C GLN A 236 -13.98 -3.58 24.47
N ARG A 237 -14.41 -4.62 23.79
CA ARG A 237 -14.01 -6.02 24.04
C ARG A 237 -12.91 -6.49 23.10
N LEU A 238 -12.75 -5.82 21.96
CA LEU A 238 -11.77 -6.19 20.94
C LEU A 238 -10.38 -5.72 21.35
N ALA A 239 -9.44 -6.64 21.39
CA ALA A 239 -8.04 -6.35 21.68
C ALA A 239 -7.14 -6.90 20.56
N VAL A 240 -6.01 -6.21 20.33
CA VAL A 240 -4.95 -6.71 19.44
C VAL A 240 -4.41 -8.01 20.02
N GLY A 241 -4.28 -9.03 19.17
CA GLY A 241 -3.84 -10.37 19.56
C GLY A 241 -4.98 -11.36 19.85
N ASP A 242 -6.24 -10.92 19.91
CA ASP A 242 -7.39 -11.83 20.07
C ASP A 242 -7.43 -12.84 18.91
N GLU A 243 -7.85 -14.09 19.24
CA GLU A 243 -8.05 -15.12 18.23
C GLU A 243 -9.18 -14.73 17.29
N ALA A 244 -9.00 -15.01 16.00
CA ALA A 244 -10.02 -14.82 14.99
C ALA A 244 -10.11 -16.05 14.08
N GLU A 245 -11.29 -16.33 13.59
CA GLU A 245 -11.53 -17.28 12.52
C GLU A 245 -12.19 -16.57 11.34
N VAL A 246 -11.75 -16.94 10.14
CA VAL A 246 -12.19 -16.33 8.89
C VAL A 246 -12.72 -17.41 7.96
N VAL A 247 -13.83 -17.11 7.32
CA VAL A 247 -14.45 -17.93 6.27
C VAL A 247 -14.52 -17.11 5.00
N ILE A 248 -14.16 -17.71 3.87
CA ILE A 248 -14.29 -17.09 2.55
C ILE A 248 -15.44 -17.76 1.82
N ASP A 249 -16.31 -16.96 1.22
CA ASP A 249 -17.51 -17.46 0.53
C ASP A 249 -17.13 -18.32 -0.69
N GLY A 250 -16.03 -17.99 -1.35
CA GLY A 250 -15.49 -18.75 -2.49
C GLY A 250 -14.77 -20.07 -2.10
N ILE A 251 -14.58 -20.37 -0.78
CA ILE A 251 -13.94 -21.60 -0.31
C ILE A 251 -14.83 -22.26 0.77
N PRO A 252 -15.98 -22.82 0.38
CA PRO A 252 -16.95 -23.38 1.31
C PRO A 252 -16.37 -24.49 2.18
N GLY A 253 -16.82 -24.59 3.43
CA GLY A 253 -16.41 -25.62 4.38
C GLY A 253 -15.02 -25.45 4.98
N LYS A 254 -14.26 -24.41 4.58
CA LYS A 254 -12.94 -24.14 5.13
C LYS A 254 -12.98 -22.92 6.07
N ILE A 255 -12.21 -23.03 7.15
CA ILE A 255 -12.05 -22.00 8.15
C ILE A 255 -10.56 -21.77 8.34
N PHE A 256 -10.16 -20.52 8.31
CA PHE A 256 -8.77 -20.11 8.48
C PHE A 256 -8.60 -19.42 9.82
N SER A 257 -7.59 -19.84 10.57
CA SER A 257 -7.24 -19.22 11.83
C SER A 257 -6.45 -17.93 11.60
N GLY A 258 -6.72 -16.92 12.41
CA GLY A 258 -6.04 -15.64 12.38
C GLY A 258 -5.98 -14.99 13.75
N LYS A 259 -5.39 -13.82 13.81
CA LYS A 259 -5.35 -12.97 15.00
C LYS A 259 -5.68 -11.53 14.63
N VAL A 260 -6.30 -10.82 15.56
CA VAL A 260 -6.51 -9.38 15.43
C VAL A 260 -5.17 -8.67 15.40
N GLU A 261 -4.87 -8.02 14.28
CA GLU A 261 -3.65 -7.25 14.09
C GLU A 261 -3.84 -5.80 14.55
N ALA A 262 -4.97 -5.21 14.16
CA ALA A 262 -5.31 -3.85 14.53
C ALA A 262 -6.82 -3.61 14.49
N VAL A 263 -7.30 -2.82 15.44
CA VAL A 263 -8.62 -2.20 15.38
C VAL A 263 -8.42 -0.82 14.75
N ILE A 264 -9.00 -0.57 13.56
CA ILE A 264 -8.75 0.67 12.82
C ILE A 264 -9.46 1.83 13.54
N PRO A 265 -8.71 2.87 13.98
CA PRO A 265 -9.24 3.89 14.88
C PRO A 265 -10.14 4.94 14.21
N ALA A 266 -10.24 4.92 12.89
CA ALA A 266 -11.01 5.90 12.13
C ALA A 266 -11.98 5.22 11.16
N ILE A 267 -13.21 5.72 11.13
CA ILE A 267 -14.25 5.28 10.21
C ILE A 267 -14.51 6.44 9.23
N ALA A 268 -14.59 6.15 7.94
CA ALA A 268 -14.80 7.15 6.89
C ALA A 268 -16.03 8.02 7.11
N ALA A 269 -17.10 7.49 7.72
CA ALA A 269 -18.30 8.22 8.08
C ALA A 269 -18.08 9.38 9.07
N GLY A 270 -16.96 9.40 9.80
CA GLY A 270 -16.56 10.49 10.69
C GLY A 270 -15.55 11.47 10.09
N ASN A 271 -15.18 11.29 8.83
CA ASN A 271 -14.20 12.15 8.18
C ASN A 271 -14.86 13.44 7.69
N VAL A 272 -14.48 14.56 8.31
CA VAL A 272 -14.86 15.91 7.86
C VAL A 272 -13.75 16.42 6.94
N GLN A 273 -13.99 16.39 5.64
CA GLN A 273 -13.06 16.95 4.67
C GLN A 273 -13.28 18.46 4.56
N ALA A 274 -12.21 19.23 4.61
CA ALA A 274 -12.22 20.68 4.40
C ALA A 274 -12.29 21.02 2.89
N ASN A 275 -13.31 20.52 2.21
CA ASN A 275 -13.59 20.87 0.82
C ASN A 275 -15.03 21.43 0.71
N SER A 276 -15.32 22.12 -0.38
CA SER A 276 -16.62 22.76 -0.64
C SER A 276 -17.75 21.78 -0.94
N ASN A 277 -17.49 20.48 -0.98
CA ASN A 277 -18.52 19.48 -1.23
C ASN A 277 -19.24 19.15 0.06
N LEU A 278 -20.57 19.18 0.02
CA LEU A 278 -21.39 18.68 1.11
C LEU A 278 -21.02 17.23 1.42
N ILE A 279 -21.10 16.86 2.69
CA ILE A 279 -20.80 15.51 3.15
C ILE A 279 -21.73 14.53 2.40
N ASP A 280 -21.17 13.75 1.51
CA ASP A 280 -21.93 12.71 0.83
C ASP A 280 -22.13 11.53 1.79
N GLN A 281 -23.36 11.35 2.25
CA GLN A 281 -23.76 10.21 3.09
C GLN A 281 -24.02 8.93 2.27
N SER A 282 -23.83 8.97 0.96
CA SER A 282 -24.14 7.86 0.06
C SER A 282 -23.10 6.74 0.01
N SER A 283 -22.02 6.82 0.80
CA SER A 283 -21.10 5.69 0.89
C SER A 283 -21.82 4.49 1.50
N ALA A 284 -21.96 3.44 0.71
CA ALA A 284 -22.73 2.21 0.91
C ALA A 284 -22.34 1.35 2.13
N MET A 285 -21.83 1.95 3.19
CA MET A 285 -21.40 1.27 4.39
C MET A 285 -22.46 1.45 5.48
N GLN A 286 -22.98 0.33 5.99
CA GLN A 286 -23.95 0.37 7.08
C GLN A 286 -23.36 1.13 8.28
N PRO A 287 -24.10 2.12 8.83
CA PRO A 287 -23.62 2.87 9.98
C PRO A 287 -23.43 1.95 11.20
N GLY A 288 -22.51 2.30 12.07
CA GLY A 288 -22.27 1.54 13.30
C GLY A 288 -21.36 0.33 13.16
N ARG A 289 -20.60 0.20 12.07
CA ARG A 289 -19.59 -0.85 11.89
C ARG A 289 -18.18 -0.31 12.14
N LEU A 290 -17.34 -1.18 12.72
CA LEU A 290 -15.93 -0.93 13.03
C LEU A 290 -15.05 -1.86 12.20
N PRO A 291 -14.10 -1.36 11.42
CA PRO A 291 -13.18 -2.21 10.68
C PRO A 291 -12.08 -2.75 11.60
N VAL A 292 -11.87 -4.06 11.52
CA VAL A 292 -10.82 -4.76 12.25
C VAL A 292 -9.96 -5.54 11.27
N ARG A 293 -8.66 -5.29 11.29
CA ARG A 293 -7.69 -6.03 10.49
C ARG A 293 -7.34 -7.33 11.18
N ILE A 294 -7.46 -8.42 10.45
CA ILE A 294 -7.15 -9.76 10.89
C ILE A 294 -5.98 -10.29 10.09
N LYS A 295 -4.91 -10.65 10.77
CA LYS A 295 -3.77 -11.33 10.17
C LYS A 295 -4.06 -12.83 10.18
N ILE A 296 -4.12 -13.43 9.00
CA ILE A 296 -4.29 -14.88 8.85
C ILE A 296 -2.97 -15.56 9.24
N THR A 297 -3.06 -16.53 10.17
CA THR A 297 -1.91 -17.30 10.66
C THR A 297 -1.94 -18.75 10.22
N ASP A 298 -3.00 -19.18 9.58
CA ASP A 298 -3.19 -20.55 9.11
C ASP A 298 -2.28 -20.81 7.90
N PRO A 299 -1.36 -21.81 7.96
CA PRO A 299 -0.46 -22.12 6.84
C PRO A 299 -1.21 -22.58 5.58
N ARG A 300 -2.40 -23.18 5.74
CA ARG A 300 -3.25 -23.62 4.61
C ARG A 300 -3.75 -22.47 3.75
N TRP A 301 -3.70 -21.23 4.25
CA TRP A 301 -4.08 -20.05 3.47
C TRP A 301 -3.33 -19.93 2.14
N GLN A 302 -2.05 -20.28 2.14
CA GLN A 302 -1.20 -20.22 0.95
C GLN A 302 -1.52 -21.29 -0.10
N GLU A 303 -2.20 -22.37 0.30
CA GLU A 303 -2.62 -23.43 -0.61
C GLU A 303 -3.80 -23.02 -1.50
N TYR A 304 -4.56 -22.01 -1.05
CA TYR A 304 -5.74 -21.53 -1.75
C TYR A 304 -5.43 -20.21 -2.47
N GLN A 305 -5.81 -20.14 -3.74
CA GLN A 305 -5.74 -18.89 -4.50
C GLN A 305 -6.90 -17.97 -4.11
N VAL A 306 -6.72 -17.24 -3.01
CA VAL A 306 -7.72 -16.28 -2.55
C VAL A 306 -7.65 -15.03 -3.42
N ILE A 307 -8.70 -14.80 -4.18
CA ILE A 307 -8.78 -13.63 -5.07
C ILE A 307 -8.85 -12.34 -4.23
N ALA A 308 -8.08 -11.34 -4.64
CA ALA A 308 -8.14 -10.00 -4.05
C ALA A 308 -9.57 -9.44 -4.14
N GLY A 309 -10.09 -8.92 -3.03
CA GLY A 309 -11.48 -8.44 -2.94
C GLY A 309 -12.52 -9.50 -2.60
N SER A 310 -12.14 -10.78 -2.43
CA SER A 310 -13.07 -11.84 -2.02
C SER A 310 -13.80 -11.47 -0.75
N SER A 311 -15.12 -11.72 -0.75
CA SER A 311 -15.99 -11.59 0.42
C SER A 311 -15.94 -12.82 1.31
N GLY A 312 -16.35 -12.63 2.55
CA GLY A 312 -16.46 -13.70 3.53
C GLY A 312 -16.94 -13.19 4.87
N GLN A 313 -16.76 -14.02 5.87
CA GLN A 313 -17.24 -13.79 7.23
C GLN A 313 -16.08 -13.93 8.21
N ALA A 314 -16.17 -13.24 9.35
CA ALA A 314 -15.15 -13.29 10.37
C ALA A 314 -15.77 -13.32 11.76
N ALA A 315 -15.17 -14.07 12.68
CA ALA A 315 -15.50 -14.06 14.10
C ALA A 315 -14.24 -13.80 14.92
N ILE A 316 -14.38 -13.03 16.00
CA ILE A 316 -13.29 -12.75 16.93
C ILE A 316 -13.65 -13.35 18.28
N TYR A 317 -12.68 -13.99 18.93
CA TYR A 317 -12.84 -14.65 20.20
C TYR A 317 -12.03 -13.92 21.25
N THR A 318 -12.73 -13.16 22.10
CA THR A 318 -12.07 -12.47 23.20
C THR A 318 -11.88 -13.41 24.40
N GLN A 319 -11.04 -13.03 25.35
CA GLN A 319 -10.78 -13.81 26.55
C GLN A 319 -11.98 -13.84 27.54
N HIS A 320 -12.98 -12.99 27.32
CA HIS A 320 -14.15 -12.89 28.18
C HIS A 320 -15.18 -13.94 27.81
N PHE A 321 -15.72 -14.65 28.82
CA PHE A 321 -16.74 -15.68 28.65
C PHE A 321 -16.38 -16.76 27.61
N HIS A 322 -15.17 -17.27 27.69
CA HIS A 322 -14.60 -18.21 26.70
C HIS A 322 -15.49 -19.43 26.41
N HIS A 323 -16.26 -19.90 27.38
CA HIS A 323 -17.19 -21.04 27.18
C HIS A 323 -18.24 -20.78 26.09
N VAL A 324 -18.65 -19.50 25.90
CA VAL A 324 -19.62 -19.11 24.88
C VAL A 324 -19.00 -19.07 23.50
N SER A 325 -17.67 -18.96 23.39
CA SER A 325 -16.96 -18.95 22.13
C SER A 325 -17.19 -20.21 21.30
N VAL A 326 -17.36 -21.36 21.96
CA VAL A 326 -17.63 -22.65 21.31
C VAL A 326 -18.87 -22.57 20.43
N MET A 327 -19.91 -21.89 20.90
CA MET A 327 -21.15 -21.71 20.11
C MET A 327 -20.88 -20.85 18.87
N ARG A 328 -20.14 -19.76 19.02
CA ARG A 328 -19.75 -18.92 17.86
C ARG A 328 -18.91 -19.72 16.86
N LYS A 329 -17.98 -20.54 17.32
CA LYS A 329 -17.19 -21.46 16.49
C LYS A 329 -18.07 -22.42 15.69
N VAL A 330 -19.07 -23.04 16.35
CA VAL A 330 -20.01 -23.95 15.67
C VAL A 330 -20.84 -23.19 14.62
N LEU A 331 -21.36 -22.02 14.97
CA LEU A 331 -22.15 -21.19 14.04
C LEU A 331 -21.35 -20.75 12.81
N LEU A 332 -20.09 -20.37 12.99
CA LEU A 332 -19.22 -20.00 11.88
C LEU A 332 -18.94 -21.19 10.94
N ARG A 333 -18.73 -22.39 11.52
CA ARG A 333 -18.58 -23.62 10.73
C ARG A 333 -19.83 -23.94 9.92
N MET A 334 -20.99 -23.79 10.54
CA MET A 334 -22.25 -23.97 9.82
C MET A 334 -22.43 -22.94 8.69
N ALA A 335 -22.08 -21.67 8.93
CA ALA A 335 -22.10 -20.65 7.90
C ALA A 335 -21.20 -21.02 6.72
N SER A 336 -19.98 -21.49 7.01
CA SER A 336 -19.06 -21.96 5.97
C SER A 336 -19.62 -23.12 5.14
N TRP A 337 -20.30 -24.09 5.78
CA TRP A 337 -20.95 -25.20 5.08
C TRP A 337 -22.19 -24.76 4.30
N MET A 338 -22.92 -23.75 4.77
CA MET A 338 -24.08 -23.21 4.06
C MET A 338 -23.72 -22.63 2.69
N ASN A 339 -22.49 -22.13 2.50
CA ASN A 339 -22.01 -21.64 1.21
C ASN A 339 -21.95 -22.73 0.12
N TYR A 340 -22.01 -24.02 0.48
CA TYR A 340 -22.21 -25.10 -0.50
C TYR A 340 -23.66 -25.18 -1.03
N LEU A 341 -24.62 -24.82 -0.17
CA LEU A 341 -26.05 -24.98 -0.47
C LEU A 341 -26.67 -23.70 -1.01
N PHE A 342 -26.22 -22.56 -0.48
CA PHE A 342 -26.79 -21.24 -0.80
C PHE A 342 -25.67 -20.26 -1.17
N PRO A 343 -25.14 -20.30 -2.39
CA PRO A 343 -24.08 -19.40 -2.82
C PRO A 343 -24.54 -17.96 -3.11
N PHE A 344 -25.81 -17.64 -2.84
CA PHE A 344 -26.44 -16.35 -3.16
C PHE A 344 -26.57 -15.45 -1.93
N HIS A 345 -25.47 -14.97 -1.42
CA HIS A 345 -25.48 -13.98 -0.34
C HIS A 345 -25.04 -12.61 -0.84
#